data_4fbc4df90b45b54e588cde4764172dc6
#
_entry.id   4fbc4df90b45b54e588cde4764172dc6
#
_cell.length_a   1.000
_cell.length_b   1.000
_cell.length_c   1.000
_cell.angle_alpha   90.00
_cell.angle_beta   90.00
_cell.angle_gamma   90.00
#
_symmetry.space_group_name_H-M   'P 1'
#
loop_
_entity.id
_entity.type
_entity.pdbx_description
1 polymer ?
#
loop_
_entity_poly.entity_id
_entity_poly.type
_entity_poly.pdbx_seq_one_letter_code
_entity_poly.pdbx_strand_id
1 'polypeptide(L)'
;MEALDLTEGYPWHSACDEGAAKEDAMDTETVEARAVTVKGRFCGSPRLASGGYIAGLLGRLMEGPARVNLEQPVPVEHALGIERLSDGAIVLTEGGATLAHASPAPLQLEPPPPVTYAEAEWASERYLGFTEHSTPGCFVCGPAREWGDGLAIYPGPIPGRRLVAAPWAPDPTLFDKQGTVRPEFVWAALDCPTGFALLEAFGRRKVSLSQLTAHLIRPLPVGARWIVMGWPFAAEGHTLLGASAIFSESGELHALASAVLACAD
;
A
#
# COMPACT_ATOMS: atom_id res chain seq x y z
N MET A 1 13.56 22.45 24.19
CA MET A 1 12.57 21.77 23.30
C MET A 1 13.32 20.55 22.80
N GLU A 2 13.26 19.49 23.62
CA GLU A 2 13.96 18.24 23.34
C GLU A 2 13.27 17.53 22.18
N ALA A 3 14.05 17.13 21.18
CA ALA A 3 13.60 16.27 20.11
C ALA A 3 13.28 14.90 20.74
N LEU A 4 12.03 14.49 20.68
CA LEU A 4 11.61 13.12 21.00
C LEU A 4 12.33 12.18 20.03
N ASP A 5 13.25 11.40 20.57
CA ASP A 5 13.90 10.29 19.87
C ASP A 5 12.85 9.20 19.64
N LEU A 6 12.29 9.16 18.40
CA LEU A 6 11.26 8.21 18.00
C LEU A 6 11.82 6.85 17.55
N THR A 7 13.12 6.61 17.79
CA THR A 7 13.78 5.38 17.33
C THR A 7 13.76 4.24 18.36
N GLU A 8 13.47 4.52 19.62
CA GLU A 8 13.36 3.48 20.65
C GLU A 8 12.00 2.77 20.59
N GLY A 9 12.02 1.52 20.19
CA GLY A 9 10.87 0.60 20.31
C GLY A 9 10.25 0.09 19.02
N TYR A 10 10.75 0.46 17.85
CA TYR A 10 10.27 -0.09 16.58
C TYR A 10 11.16 -1.24 16.08
N PRO A 11 10.57 -2.36 15.63
CA PRO A 11 11.32 -3.57 15.23
C PRO A 11 12.13 -3.44 13.93
N TRP A 12 12.31 -2.22 13.42
CA TRP A 12 12.95 -1.94 12.13
C TRP A 12 14.49 -1.93 12.17
N HIS A 13 15.11 -1.86 13.38
CA HIS A 13 16.57 -1.76 13.50
C HIS A 13 17.35 -3.01 13.05
N SER A 14 16.66 -4.13 12.74
CA SER A 14 17.33 -5.37 12.33
C SER A 14 17.28 -5.66 10.83
N ALA A 15 16.65 -4.79 10.01
CA ALA A 15 16.49 -5.05 8.57
C ALA A 15 17.59 -4.42 7.69
N CYS A 16 18.50 -3.63 8.28
CA CYS A 16 19.58 -2.94 7.55
C CYS A 16 20.98 -3.46 7.89
N ASP A 17 21.11 -4.63 8.55
CA ASP A 17 22.44 -5.25 8.74
C ASP A 17 22.87 -5.94 7.44
N GLU A 18 23.88 -5.39 6.80
CA GLU A 18 24.61 -5.97 5.68
C GLU A 18 25.36 -7.22 6.14
N GLY A 19 24.66 -8.34 6.11
CA GLY A 19 25.24 -9.66 6.18
C GLY A 19 24.82 -10.42 4.93
N ALA A 20 25.61 -10.32 3.83
CA ALA A 20 25.46 -11.18 2.69
C ALA A 20 25.80 -12.62 3.09
N ALA A 21 24.93 -13.27 3.84
CA ALA A 21 24.86 -14.72 3.86
C ALA A 21 24.27 -15.11 2.49
N LYS A 22 25.03 -15.84 1.70
CA LYS A 22 24.48 -16.67 0.64
C LYS A 22 23.51 -17.62 1.33
N GLU A 23 22.23 -17.26 1.36
CA GLU A 23 21.18 -18.23 1.63
C GLU A 23 21.24 -19.25 0.49
N ASP A 24 21.56 -20.49 0.83
CA ASP A 24 21.30 -21.63 -0.04
C ASP A 24 19.83 -21.53 -0.41
N ALA A 25 19.55 -21.29 -1.70
CA ALA A 25 18.20 -21.28 -2.23
C ALA A 25 17.61 -22.66 -1.91
N MET A 26 16.79 -22.75 -0.87
CA MET A 26 15.97 -23.91 -0.63
C MET A 26 15.06 -24.04 -1.85
N ASP A 27 15.20 -25.14 -2.57
CA ASP A 27 14.31 -25.50 -3.68
C ASP A 27 12.88 -25.62 -3.15
N THR A 28 12.15 -24.51 -3.19
CA THR A 28 10.76 -24.44 -2.72
C THR A 28 9.85 -24.91 -3.85
N GLU A 29 9.26 -26.08 -3.70
CA GLU A 29 8.40 -26.69 -4.72
C GLU A 29 7.06 -25.94 -4.82
N THR A 30 6.60 -25.67 -6.06
CA THR A 30 5.28 -25.11 -6.34
C THR A 30 4.19 -26.15 -6.10
N VAL A 31 3.23 -25.85 -5.22
CA VAL A 31 2.10 -26.75 -4.90
C VAL A 31 0.78 -26.32 -5.55
N GLU A 32 0.65 -25.07 -5.98
CA GLU A 32 -0.49 -24.54 -6.72
C GLU A 32 -0.03 -23.42 -7.67
N ALA A 33 -0.48 -23.48 -8.91
CA ALA A 33 -0.17 -22.45 -9.91
C ALA A 33 -1.43 -22.05 -10.69
N ARG A 34 -1.55 -20.73 -10.99
CA ARG A 34 -2.61 -20.18 -11.82
C ARG A 34 -2.13 -18.99 -12.63
N ALA A 35 -2.74 -18.78 -13.80
CA ALA A 35 -2.48 -17.57 -14.59
C ALA A 35 -3.40 -16.42 -14.18
N VAL A 36 -2.89 -15.20 -14.27
CA VAL A 36 -3.64 -13.95 -14.06
C VAL A 36 -3.19 -12.90 -15.05
N THR A 37 -4.11 -12.00 -15.44
CA THR A 37 -3.78 -10.79 -16.20
C THR A 37 -4.28 -9.58 -15.42
N VAL A 38 -3.37 -8.65 -15.13
CA VAL A 38 -3.71 -7.38 -14.49
C VAL A 38 -4.19 -6.41 -15.58
N LYS A 39 -5.45 -5.96 -15.46
CA LYS A 39 -6.02 -5.03 -16.44
C LYS A 39 -5.36 -3.66 -16.36
N GLY A 40 -5.25 -2.96 -17.50
CA GLY A 40 -4.66 -1.62 -17.60
C GLY A 40 -5.31 -0.57 -16.69
N ARG A 41 -6.59 -0.75 -16.34
CA ARG A 41 -7.30 0.06 -15.34
C ARG A 41 -6.53 0.14 -14.00
N PHE A 42 -5.88 -0.93 -13.57
CA PHE A 42 -5.20 -1.02 -12.27
C PHE A 42 -3.74 -0.54 -12.31
N CYS A 43 -3.42 0.36 -13.24
CA CYS A 43 -2.07 0.91 -13.36
C CYS A 43 -1.74 1.91 -12.26
N GLY A 44 -0.47 1.93 -11.83
CA GLY A 44 0.12 2.97 -10.99
C GLY A 44 0.83 4.02 -11.85
N SER A 45 1.55 3.57 -12.89
CA SER A 45 2.15 4.39 -13.93
C SER A 45 1.82 3.81 -15.32
N PRO A 46 2.06 4.51 -16.43
CA PRO A 46 1.74 3.99 -17.75
C PRO A 46 2.31 2.59 -18.00
N ARG A 47 1.44 1.63 -18.31
CA ARG A 47 1.74 0.22 -18.57
C ARG A 47 2.25 -0.61 -17.38
N LEU A 48 2.36 -0.04 -16.18
CA LEU A 48 2.77 -0.75 -14.97
C LEU A 48 1.64 -0.74 -13.94
N ALA A 49 1.41 -1.86 -13.30
CA ALA A 49 0.39 -2.02 -12.26
C ALA A 49 0.70 -1.16 -11.03
N SER A 50 -0.35 -0.76 -10.31
CA SER A 50 -0.22 -0.14 -8.98
C SER A 50 0.40 -1.14 -8.00
N GLY A 51 1.44 -0.70 -7.28
CA GLY A 51 2.14 -1.55 -6.30
C GLY A 51 1.20 -2.06 -5.21
N GLY A 52 0.38 -1.17 -4.66
CA GLY A 52 -0.61 -1.55 -3.64
C GLY A 52 -1.68 -2.54 -4.16
N TYR A 53 -2.09 -2.43 -5.44
CA TYR A 53 -2.99 -3.40 -6.05
C TYR A 53 -2.32 -4.77 -6.21
N ILE A 54 -1.06 -4.83 -6.66
CA ILE A 54 -0.29 -6.08 -6.76
C ILE A 54 -0.10 -6.70 -5.38
N ALA A 55 0.28 -5.89 -4.39
CA ALA A 55 0.39 -6.35 -3.02
C ALA A 55 -0.93 -6.97 -2.52
N GLY A 56 -2.06 -6.34 -2.82
CA GLY A 56 -3.39 -6.87 -2.48
C GLY A 56 -3.78 -8.12 -3.26
N LEU A 57 -3.36 -8.24 -4.52
CA LEU A 57 -3.60 -9.41 -5.35
C LEU A 57 -2.93 -10.67 -4.77
N LEU A 58 -1.75 -10.53 -4.17
CA LEU A 58 -1.04 -11.60 -3.48
C LEU A 58 -1.51 -11.73 -2.02
N GLY A 59 -1.61 -10.62 -1.30
CA GLY A 59 -1.96 -10.58 0.13
C GLY A 59 -3.32 -11.20 0.44
N ARG A 60 -4.32 -11.10 -0.48
CA ARG A 60 -5.62 -11.75 -0.33
C ARG A 60 -5.57 -13.29 -0.32
N LEU A 61 -4.46 -13.87 -0.76
CA LEU A 61 -4.24 -15.32 -0.77
C LEU A 61 -3.59 -15.81 0.51
N MET A 62 -3.17 -14.88 1.38
CA MET A 62 -2.57 -15.16 2.68
C MET A 62 -3.66 -15.16 3.76
N GLU A 63 -3.42 -15.92 4.82
CA GLU A 63 -4.25 -15.88 6.03
C GLU A 63 -3.64 -14.90 7.04
N GLY A 64 -4.44 -13.90 7.47
CA GLY A 64 -4.01 -12.88 8.43
C GLY A 64 -3.06 -11.82 7.87
N PRO A 65 -2.22 -11.21 8.73
CA PRO A 65 -1.28 -10.18 8.31
C PRO A 65 -0.20 -10.76 7.39
N ALA A 66 0.11 -10.03 6.31
CA ALA A 66 1.06 -10.49 5.32
C ALA A 66 1.97 -9.35 4.83
N ARG A 67 3.17 -9.71 4.42
CA ARG A 67 4.14 -8.85 3.77
C ARG A 67 4.22 -9.21 2.29
N VAL A 68 4.21 -8.19 1.44
CA VAL A 68 4.45 -8.34 0.01
C VAL A 68 5.64 -7.49 -0.37
N ASN A 69 6.67 -8.11 -0.93
CA ASN A 69 7.81 -7.44 -1.54
C ASN A 69 7.57 -7.32 -3.05
N LEU A 70 7.84 -6.15 -3.60
CA LEU A 70 7.78 -5.84 -5.03
C LEU A 70 9.20 -5.75 -5.55
N GLU A 71 9.67 -6.79 -6.23
CA GLU A 71 11.05 -6.92 -6.67
C GLU A 71 11.28 -6.24 -8.01
N GLN A 72 10.25 -6.27 -8.87
CA GLN A 72 10.31 -5.70 -10.21
C GLN A 72 8.99 -5.00 -10.56
N PRO A 73 9.01 -4.02 -11.49
CA PRO A 73 7.79 -3.43 -12.02
C PRO A 73 6.90 -4.48 -12.68
N VAL A 74 5.63 -4.53 -12.30
CA VAL A 74 4.66 -5.50 -12.83
C VAL A 74 3.94 -4.93 -14.03
N PRO A 75 4.03 -5.52 -15.23
CA PRO A 75 3.32 -5.01 -16.41
C PRO A 75 1.80 -5.29 -16.31
N VAL A 76 0.99 -4.39 -16.88
CA VAL A 76 -0.43 -4.64 -17.12
C VAL A 76 -0.65 -5.27 -18.48
N GLU A 77 -1.79 -5.95 -18.67
CA GLU A 77 -2.20 -6.63 -19.91
C GLU A 77 -1.25 -7.78 -20.36
N HIS A 78 -0.42 -8.26 -19.44
CA HIS A 78 0.44 -9.42 -19.65
C HIS A 78 -0.07 -10.64 -18.89
N ALA A 79 0.23 -11.84 -19.42
CA ALA A 79 -0.02 -13.08 -18.72
C ALA A 79 1.06 -13.31 -17.64
N LEU A 80 0.63 -13.37 -16.39
CA LEU A 80 1.47 -13.55 -15.21
C LEU A 80 1.13 -14.88 -14.53
N GLY A 81 2.12 -15.53 -13.91
CA GLY A 81 1.92 -16.67 -13.03
C GLY A 81 1.74 -16.23 -11.58
N ILE A 82 0.76 -16.81 -10.88
CA ILE A 82 0.70 -16.78 -9.41
C ILE A 82 0.89 -18.21 -8.94
N GLU A 83 1.88 -18.40 -8.08
CA GLU A 83 2.27 -19.72 -7.58
C GLU A 83 2.31 -19.72 -6.07
N ARG A 84 1.75 -20.78 -5.46
CA ARG A 84 1.92 -21.04 -4.02
C ARG A 84 3.04 -22.05 -3.86
N LEU A 85 4.02 -21.71 -3.05
CA LEU A 85 5.16 -22.54 -2.75
C LEU A 85 4.89 -23.47 -1.55
N SER A 86 5.70 -24.51 -1.36
CA SER A 86 5.54 -25.49 -0.30
C SER A 86 5.70 -24.93 1.12
N ASP A 87 6.40 -23.80 1.27
CA ASP A 87 6.53 -23.05 2.53
C ASP A 87 5.33 -22.10 2.80
N GLY A 88 4.35 -22.07 1.87
CA GLY A 88 3.15 -21.24 1.94
C GLY A 88 3.31 -19.83 1.36
N ALA A 89 4.50 -19.44 0.91
CA ALA A 89 4.70 -18.18 0.21
C ALA A 89 3.94 -18.16 -1.12
N ILE A 90 3.57 -16.95 -1.57
CA ILE A 90 2.93 -16.72 -2.87
C ILE A 90 3.88 -15.89 -3.72
N VAL A 91 4.16 -16.32 -4.94
CA VAL A 91 5.00 -15.59 -5.88
C VAL A 91 4.20 -15.18 -7.11
N LEU A 92 4.53 -14.01 -7.64
CA LEU A 92 4.06 -13.50 -8.93
C LEU A 92 5.23 -13.55 -9.91
N THR A 93 5.02 -14.20 -11.04
CA THR A 93 6.09 -14.44 -12.02
C THR A 93 5.69 -13.98 -13.43
N GLU A 94 6.69 -13.62 -14.25
CA GLU A 94 6.58 -13.45 -15.70
C GLU A 94 7.79 -14.08 -16.38
N GLY A 95 7.56 -15.04 -17.28
CA GLY A 95 8.64 -15.68 -18.02
C GLY A 95 9.68 -16.38 -17.13
N GLY A 96 9.31 -16.82 -15.93
CA GLY A 96 10.21 -17.44 -14.96
C GLY A 96 10.93 -16.45 -14.01
N ALA A 97 10.78 -15.14 -14.23
CA ALA A 97 11.30 -14.13 -13.31
C ALA A 97 10.28 -13.82 -12.20
N THR A 98 10.73 -13.73 -10.95
CA THR A 98 9.91 -13.28 -9.83
C THR A 98 9.74 -11.77 -9.90
N LEU A 99 8.48 -11.30 -9.89
CA LEU A 99 8.14 -9.88 -9.88
C LEU A 99 7.75 -9.40 -8.47
N ALA A 100 7.09 -10.26 -7.70
CA ALA A 100 6.71 -10.00 -6.31
C ALA A 100 6.52 -11.30 -5.54
N HIS A 101 6.66 -11.22 -4.21
CA HIS A 101 6.32 -12.36 -3.36
C HIS A 101 5.62 -11.93 -2.08
N ALA A 102 4.72 -12.76 -1.57
CA ALA A 102 4.00 -12.58 -0.32
C ALA A 102 4.35 -13.68 0.68
N SER A 103 4.48 -13.30 1.95
CA SER A 103 4.69 -14.22 3.06
C SER A 103 3.91 -13.76 4.30
N PRO A 104 3.55 -14.66 5.23
CA PRO A 104 2.99 -14.27 6.52
C PRO A 104 3.96 -13.34 7.25
N ALA A 105 3.45 -12.27 7.82
CA ALA A 105 4.28 -11.35 8.60
C ALA A 105 3.42 -10.65 9.66
N PRO A 106 3.84 -10.66 10.95
CA PRO A 106 3.14 -9.91 11.98
C PRO A 106 3.24 -8.41 11.69
N LEU A 107 2.18 -7.67 12.00
CA LEU A 107 2.18 -6.22 11.96
C LEU A 107 1.77 -5.70 13.33
N GLN A 108 2.76 -5.21 14.08
CA GLN A 108 2.57 -4.56 15.37
C GLN A 108 2.79 -3.05 15.18
N LEU A 109 1.69 -2.33 15.09
CA LEU A 109 1.71 -0.90 14.81
C LEU A 109 0.47 -0.27 15.47
N GLU A 110 0.68 0.80 16.23
CA GLU A 110 -0.39 1.61 16.79
C GLU A 110 -0.58 2.84 15.90
N PRO A 111 -1.75 2.98 15.25
CA PRO A 111 -2.03 4.15 14.43
C PRO A 111 -2.26 5.39 15.29
N PRO A 112 -1.94 6.59 14.80
CA PRO A 112 -2.34 7.83 15.46
C PRO A 112 -3.87 7.92 15.55
N PRO A 113 -4.41 8.67 16.53
CA PRO A 113 -5.85 8.89 16.64
C PRO A 113 -6.44 9.34 15.29
N PRO A 114 -7.58 8.77 14.85
CA PRO A 114 -8.19 9.12 13.58
C PRO A 114 -8.60 10.60 13.54
N VAL A 115 -8.62 11.16 12.35
CA VAL A 115 -9.27 12.44 12.08
C VAL A 115 -10.77 12.21 11.87
N THR A 116 -11.57 13.26 11.93
CA THR A 116 -12.96 13.21 11.52
C THR A 116 -13.08 13.13 9.99
N TYR A 117 -14.22 12.67 9.49
CA TYR A 117 -14.47 12.62 8.05
C TYR A 117 -14.39 14.02 7.42
N ALA A 118 -14.93 15.04 8.09
CA ALA A 118 -14.85 16.44 7.63
C ALA A 118 -13.40 16.98 7.57
N GLU A 119 -12.53 16.59 8.52
CA GLU A 119 -11.11 16.93 8.45
C GLU A 119 -10.41 16.22 7.27
N ALA A 120 -10.80 14.98 6.97
CA ALA A 120 -10.28 14.26 5.82
C ALA A 120 -10.75 14.89 4.49
N GLU A 121 -12.00 15.33 4.39
CA GLU A 121 -12.51 16.08 3.23
C GLU A 121 -11.73 17.39 3.04
N TRP A 122 -11.59 18.17 4.12
CA TRP A 122 -10.83 19.41 4.08
C TRP A 122 -9.36 19.20 3.68
N ALA A 123 -8.71 18.16 4.19
CA ALA A 123 -7.35 17.81 3.84
C ALA A 123 -7.24 17.43 2.35
N SER A 124 -8.18 16.64 1.85
CA SER A 124 -8.20 16.17 0.46
C SER A 124 -8.22 17.30 -0.56
N GLU A 125 -8.83 18.46 -0.25
CA GLU A 125 -8.78 19.66 -1.10
C GLU A 125 -7.35 20.21 -1.28
N ARG A 126 -6.42 19.83 -0.39
CA ARG A 126 -5.01 20.28 -0.36
C ARG A 126 -4.04 19.20 -0.76
N TYR A 127 -4.55 18.20 -1.43
CA TYR A 127 -3.75 17.11 -1.96
C TYR A 127 -2.67 17.63 -2.91
N LEU A 128 -1.40 17.35 -2.59
CA LEU A 128 -0.25 17.79 -3.39
C LEU A 128 -0.34 17.33 -4.84
N GLY A 129 -0.90 16.14 -5.08
CA GLY A 129 -1.03 15.55 -6.39
C GLY A 129 -1.95 16.30 -7.37
N PHE A 130 -2.73 17.29 -6.94
CA PHE A 130 -3.48 18.15 -7.86
C PHE A 130 -2.57 19.13 -8.62
N THR A 131 -1.41 19.45 -8.07
CA THR A 131 -0.43 20.35 -8.68
C THR A 131 0.84 19.63 -9.14
N GLU A 132 1.28 18.64 -8.36
CA GLU A 132 2.52 17.90 -8.61
C GLU A 132 2.26 16.38 -8.47
N HIS A 133 2.03 15.69 -9.58
CA HIS A 133 1.83 14.23 -9.57
C HIS A 133 2.70 13.54 -10.61
N SER A 134 3.63 12.68 -10.18
CA SER A 134 4.51 11.93 -11.10
C SER A 134 3.74 10.94 -11.99
N THR A 135 2.57 10.48 -11.55
CA THR A 135 1.72 9.50 -12.25
C THR A 135 0.23 9.88 -12.16
N PRO A 136 -0.22 10.94 -12.85
CA PRO A 136 -1.58 11.48 -12.69
C PRO A 136 -2.70 10.49 -13.09
N GLY A 137 -2.36 9.41 -13.80
CA GLY A 137 -3.27 8.29 -14.11
C GLY A 137 -3.23 7.14 -13.08
N CYS A 138 -2.64 7.31 -11.89
CA CYS A 138 -2.60 6.25 -10.87
C CYS A 138 -4.01 5.79 -10.46
N PHE A 139 -4.21 4.47 -10.40
CA PHE A 139 -5.50 3.86 -10.01
C PHE A 139 -5.99 4.31 -8.63
N VAL A 140 -5.08 4.55 -7.70
CA VAL A 140 -5.43 4.90 -6.31
C VAL A 140 -5.68 6.40 -6.13
N CYS A 141 -4.74 7.24 -6.60
CA CYS A 141 -4.67 8.66 -6.26
C CYS A 141 -4.53 9.59 -7.46
N GLY A 142 -4.71 9.07 -8.68
CA GLY A 142 -4.51 9.84 -9.90
C GLY A 142 -5.63 10.85 -10.17
N PRO A 143 -5.33 12.16 -10.20
CA PRO A 143 -6.35 13.18 -10.43
C PRO A 143 -6.81 13.28 -11.90
N ALA A 144 -6.12 12.64 -12.84
CA ALA A 144 -6.49 12.60 -14.24
C ALA A 144 -7.47 11.46 -14.60
N ARG A 145 -7.93 10.70 -13.59
CA ARG A 145 -8.92 9.65 -13.80
C ARG A 145 -10.35 10.20 -13.79
N GLU A 146 -11.19 9.59 -14.60
CA GLU A 146 -12.61 9.84 -14.51
C GLU A 146 -13.22 9.28 -13.23
N TRP A 147 -14.32 9.86 -12.79
CA TRP A 147 -15.06 9.38 -11.63
C TRP A 147 -15.48 7.91 -11.81
N GLY A 148 -15.24 7.07 -10.79
CA GLY A 148 -15.54 5.63 -10.82
C GLY A 148 -14.48 4.76 -11.49
N ASP A 149 -13.48 5.34 -12.18
CA ASP A 149 -12.40 4.56 -12.80
C ASP A 149 -11.23 4.23 -11.86
N GLY A 150 -11.11 4.94 -10.75
CA GLY A 150 -10.07 4.71 -9.72
C GLY A 150 -10.64 4.70 -8.31
N LEU A 151 -9.76 4.69 -7.32
CA LEU A 151 -10.16 4.79 -5.91
C LEU A 151 -10.46 6.23 -5.48
N ALA A 152 -9.94 7.22 -6.19
CA ALA A 152 -10.08 8.65 -5.92
C ALA A 152 -9.69 9.03 -4.48
N ILE A 153 -8.62 8.43 -3.97
CA ILE A 153 -8.07 8.73 -2.65
C ILE A 153 -7.01 9.82 -2.81
N TYR A 154 -7.31 11.02 -2.34
CA TYR A 154 -6.49 12.22 -2.48
C TYR A 154 -5.98 12.68 -1.10
N PRO A 155 -4.91 12.07 -0.57
CA PRO A 155 -4.47 12.30 0.81
C PRO A 155 -3.75 13.65 0.94
N GLY A 156 -4.37 14.59 1.63
CA GLY A 156 -3.81 15.90 1.91
C GLY A 156 -3.35 16.06 3.37
N PRO A 157 -2.49 17.06 3.66
CA PRO A 157 -1.89 17.25 4.98
C PRO A 157 -2.91 17.72 6.03
N ILE A 158 -2.75 17.23 7.25
CA ILE A 158 -3.50 17.69 8.43
C ILE A 158 -2.66 18.68 9.23
N PRO A 159 -3.11 19.94 9.40
CA PRO A 159 -2.36 20.96 10.12
C PRO A 159 -1.99 20.55 11.54
N GLY A 160 -0.74 20.78 11.91
CA GLY A 160 -0.22 20.46 13.25
C GLY A 160 0.00 18.98 13.52
N ARG A 161 -0.27 18.10 12.55
CA ARG A 161 -0.03 16.66 12.65
C ARG A 161 0.87 16.20 11.50
N ARG A 162 1.81 15.32 11.77
CA ARG A 162 2.67 14.73 10.71
C ARG A 162 1.94 13.55 10.05
N LEU A 163 0.83 13.83 9.38
CA LEU A 163 0.05 12.84 8.66
C LEU A 163 -0.76 13.50 7.53
N VAL A 164 -1.18 12.67 6.59
CA VAL A 164 -2.15 13.02 5.55
C VAL A 164 -3.43 12.22 5.74
N ALA A 165 -4.55 12.73 5.23
CA ALA A 165 -5.83 12.04 5.27
C ALA A 165 -6.63 12.29 4.00
N ALA A 166 -7.49 11.33 3.66
CA ALA A 166 -8.47 11.43 2.59
C ALA A 166 -9.79 10.76 2.99
N PRO A 167 -10.94 11.29 2.56
CA PRO A 167 -12.19 10.55 2.58
C PRO A 167 -12.15 9.48 1.50
N TRP A 168 -12.82 8.37 1.72
CA TRP A 168 -12.99 7.33 0.72
C TRP A 168 -14.40 6.75 0.76
N ALA A 169 -15.10 6.86 -0.36
CA ALA A 169 -16.38 6.21 -0.62
C ALA A 169 -16.17 5.24 -1.80
N PRO A 170 -15.96 3.94 -1.55
CA PRO A 170 -15.66 2.97 -2.59
C PRO A 170 -16.79 2.88 -3.62
N ASP A 171 -16.42 2.86 -4.92
CA ASP A 171 -17.36 2.63 -6.02
C ASP A 171 -17.98 1.23 -5.93
N PRO A 172 -19.25 1.04 -6.28
CA PRO A 172 -19.93 -0.26 -6.25
C PRO A 172 -19.20 -1.39 -7.00
N THR A 173 -18.40 -1.10 -8.03
CA THR A 173 -17.64 -2.09 -8.80
C THR A 173 -16.48 -2.72 -8.02
N LEU A 174 -16.14 -2.16 -6.87
CA LEU A 174 -15.03 -2.62 -6.01
C LEU A 174 -15.46 -3.69 -4.98
N PHE A 175 -16.78 -3.93 -4.87
CA PHE A 175 -17.33 -4.87 -3.90
C PHE A 175 -17.37 -6.32 -4.42
N ASP A 176 -17.32 -7.25 -3.49
CA ASP A 176 -17.59 -8.65 -3.73
C ASP A 176 -19.11 -8.95 -3.64
N LYS A 177 -19.46 -10.24 -3.78
CA LYS A 177 -20.86 -10.70 -3.71
C LYS A 177 -21.44 -10.61 -2.30
N GLN A 178 -20.60 -10.50 -1.27
CA GLN A 178 -20.97 -10.33 0.13
C GLN A 178 -21.23 -8.87 0.49
N GLY A 179 -20.99 -7.94 -0.45
CA GLY A 179 -21.17 -6.50 -0.25
C GLY A 179 -20.02 -5.87 0.57
N THR A 180 -18.82 -6.44 0.49
CA THR A 180 -17.62 -5.86 1.11
C THR A 180 -16.59 -5.48 0.04
N VAL A 181 -15.78 -4.46 0.31
CA VAL A 181 -14.68 -4.08 -0.58
C VAL A 181 -13.71 -5.25 -0.69
N ARG A 182 -13.42 -5.66 -1.93
CA ARG A 182 -12.48 -6.75 -2.17
C ARG A 182 -11.11 -6.43 -1.60
N PRO A 183 -10.42 -7.41 -0.96
CA PRO A 183 -9.15 -7.21 -0.27
C PRO A 183 -8.09 -6.47 -1.10
N GLU A 184 -7.97 -6.78 -2.40
CA GLU A 184 -6.97 -6.14 -3.26
C GLU A 184 -7.15 -4.62 -3.39
N PHE A 185 -8.37 -4.11 -3.24
CA PHE A 185 -8.62 -2.67 -3.25
C PHE A 185 -8.37 -2.02 -1.88
N VAL A 186 -8.59 -2.76 -0.80
CA VAL A 186 -8.23 -2.30 0.55
C VAL A 186 -6.71 -2.13 0.66
N TRP A 187 -5.93 -3.11 0.17
CA TRP A 187 -4.48 -3.01 0.10
C TRP A 187 -4.03 -1.82 -0.77
N ALA A 188 -4.64 -1.65 -1.94
CA ALA A 188 -4.34 -0.54 -2.83
C ALA A 188 -4.60 0.81 -2.15
N ALA A 189 -5.69 0.94 -1.38
CA ALA A 189 -6.04 2.15 -0.65
C ALA A 189 -5.02 2.53 0.43
N LEU A 190 -4.24 1.57 0.94
CA LEU A 190 -3.21 1.78 1.97
C LEU A 190 -1.85 2.24 1.39
N ASP A 191 -1.60 2.09 0.09
CA ASP A 191 -0.32 2.41 -0.55
C ASP A 191 -0.09 3.92 -0.68
N CYS A 192 -0.86 4.61 -1.52
CA CYS A 192 -0.62 6.02 -1.84
C CYS A 192 -0.66 6.97 -0.66
N PRO A 193 -1.55 6.83 0.37
CA PRO A 193 -1.50 7.69 1.55
C PRO A 193 -0.17 7.63 2.29
N THR A 194 0.46 6.44 2.38
CA THR A 194 1.81 6.31 2.94
C THR A 194 2.82 7.08 2.08
N GLY A 195 2.77 6.92 0.77
CA GLY A 195 3.66 7.63 -0.16
C GLY A 195 3.54 9.14 -0.02
N PHE A 196 2.33 9.69 -0.01
CA PHE A 196 2.12 11.14 0.13
C PHE A 196 2.50 11.68 1.50
N ALA A 197 2.30 10.92 2.58
CA ALA A 197 2.79 11.31 3.90
C ALA A 197 4.31 11.45 3.93
N LEU A 198 5.03 10.59 3.22
CA LEU A 198 6.49 10.64 3.10
C LEU A 198 6.96 11.79 2.18
N LEU A 199 6.25 12.06 1.07
CA LEU A 199 6.53 13.19 0.21
C LEU A 199 6.39 14.52 0.98
N GLU A 200 5.28 14.69 1.71
CA GLU A 200 5.02 15.87 2.54
C GLU A 200 6.06 16.05 3.66
N ALA A 201 6.42 14.96 4.34
CA ALA A 201 7.31 15.03 5.49
C ALA A 201 8.78 15.26 5.13
N PHE A 202 9.24 14.73 4.00
CA PHE A 202 10.67 14.70 3.65
C PHE A 202 10.99 15.47 2.36
N GLY A 203 10.00 16.12 1.74
CA GLY A 203 10.20 16.93 0.55
C GLY A 203 10.70 16.15 -0.67
N ARG A 204 10.47 14.84 -0.71
CA ARG A 204 10.84 13.99 -1.84
C ARG A 204 9.80 14.14 -2.94
N ARG A 205 10.20 13.93 -4.20
CA ARG A 205 9.31 14.17 -5.34
C ARG A 205 8.90 12.90 -6.07
N LYS A 206 9.63 11.80 -5.88
CA LYS A 206 9.39 10.56 -6.59
C LYS A 206 9.72 9.37 -5.70
N VAL A 207 8.74 8.53 -5.50
CA VAL A 207 8.85 7.32 -4.67
C VAL A 207 8.21 6.14 -5.39
N SER A 208 8.70 4.94 -5.10
CA SER A 208 8.13 3.68 -5.55
C SER A 208 7.99 2.72 -4.37
N LEU A 209 6.87 2.01 -4.30
CA LEU A 209 6.65 1.00 -3.28
C LEU A 209 7.58 -0.19 -3.51
N SER A 210 8.35 -0.55 -2.49
CA SER A 210 9.20 -1.75 -2.48
C SER A 210 8.60 -2.87 -1.64
N GLN A 211 7.91 -2.50 -0.54
CA GLN A 211 7.30 -3.47 0.37
C GLN A 211 6.03 -2.87 0.98
N LEU A 212 5.00 -3.70 1.12
CA LEU A 212 3.79 -3.39 1.87
C LEU A 212 3.46 -4.55 2.79
N THR A 213 3.39 -4.29 4.10
CA THR A 213 2.89 -5.24 5.09
C THR A 213 1.54 -4.75 5.56
N ALA A 214 0.48 -5.55 5.42
CA ALA A 214 -0.86 -5.11 5.81
C ALA A 214 -1.61 -6.15 6.63
N HIS A 215 -2.53 -5.66 7.45
CA HIS A 215 -3.50 -6.42 8.21
C HIS A 215 -4.90 -5.86 7.96
N LEU A 216 -5.74 -6.65 7.30
CA LEU A 216 -7.16 -6.37 7.14
C LEU A 216 -7.89 -6.92 8.37
N ILE A 217 -8.28 -6.03 9.27
CA ILE A 217 -8.79 -6.37 10.61
C ILE A 217 -10.29 -6.63 10.55
N ARG A 218 -11.01 -5.84 9.77
CA ARG A 218 -12.47 -5.91 9.60
C ARG A 218 -12.86 -5.67 8.14
N PRO A 219 -13.95 -6.27 7.66
CA PRO A 219 -14.47 -5.98 6.32
C PRO A 219 -14.90 -4.51 6.20
N LEU A 220 -14.86 -3.99 4.97
CA LEU A 220 -15.36 -2.66 4.62
C LEU A 220 -16.70 -2.82 3.86
N PRO A 221 -17.85 -2.69 4.54
CA PRO A 221 -19.16 -2.89 3.92
C PRO A 221 -19.53 -1.79 2.91
N VAL A 222 -20.41 -2.15 1.97
CA VAL A 222 -21.00 -1.24 0.99
C VAL A 222 -21.79 -0.12 1.66
N GLY A 223 -21.76 1.08 1.06
CA GLY A 223 -22.50 2.23 1.54
C GLY A 223 -21.92 2.95 2.75
N ALA A 224 -20.83 2.44 3.32
CA ALA A 224 -20.08 3.12 4.37
C ALA A 224 -19.05 4.10 3.78
N ARG A 225 -18.71 5.11 4.57
CA ARG A 225 -17.67 6.09 4.29
C ARG A 225 -16.45 5.81 5.15
N TRP A 226 -15.28 5.97 4.56
CA TRP A 226 -14.02 5.61 5.17
C TRP A 226 -13.08 6.80 5.25
N ILE A 227 -12.21 6.78 6.23
CA ILE A 227 -11.11 7.73 6.38
C ILE A 227 -9.84 6.95 6.16
N VAL A 228 -9.06 7.33 5.16
CA VAL A 228 -7.74 6.74 4.90
C VAL A 228 -6.69 7.73 5.36
N MET A 229 -5.79 7.27 6.24
CA MET A 229 -4.71 8.09 6.78
C MET A 229 -3.36 7.50 6.43
N GLY A 230 -2.36 8.36 6.25
CA GLY A 230 -0.95 7.98 6.09
C GLY A 230 -0.06 8.84 6.97
N TRP A 231 1.03 8.26 7.50
CA TRP A 231 2.01 8.98 8.32
C TRP A 231 3.43 8.45 8.10
N PRO A 232 4.45 9.33 8.21
CA PRO A 232 5.84 8.94 8.06
C PRO A 232 6.42 8.40 9.36
N PHE A 233 7.38 7.50 9.24
CA PHE A 233 8.25 7.07 10.35
C PHE A 233 9.65 7.64 10.20
N ALA A 234 10.38 7.25 9.15
CA ALA A 234 11.78 7.58 8.95
C ALA A 234 12.12 7.77 7.47
N ALA A 235 13.28 8.38 7.24
CA ALA A 235 13.95 8.44 5.95
C ALA A 235 15.43 8.13 6.16
N GLU A 236 15.95 7.09 5.51
CA GLU A 236 17.33 6.62 5.59
C GLU A 236 17.89 6.46 4.17
N GLY A 237 18.75 7.41 3.76
CA GLY A 237 19.28 7.45 2.40
C GLY A 237 18.15 7.53 1.37
N HIS A 238 18.04 6.49 0.53
CA HIS A 238 16.99 6.36 -0.50
C HIS A 238 15.78 5.56 -0.01
N THR A 239 15.75 5.13 1.25
CA THR A 239 14.65 4.35 1.82
C THR A 239 13.76 5.24 2.69
N LEU A 240 12.46 5.18 2.46
CA LEU A 240 11.45 5.88 3.23
C LEU A 240 10.52 4.86 3.90
N LEU A 241 10.26 5.08 5.19
CA LEU A 241 9.41 4.21 6.01
C LEU A 241 8.19 4.97 6.47
N GLY A 242 7.02 4.39 6.31
CA GLY A 242 5.77 4.98 6.75
C GLY A 242 4.67 3.96 6.93
N ALA A 243 3.49 4.44 7.27
CA ALA A 243 2.32 3.60 7.47
C ALA A 243 1.04 4.29 7.05
N SER A 244 -0.02 3.49 6.98
CA SER A 244 -1.37 3.94 6.68
C SER A 244 -2.41 3.10 7.40
N ALA A 245 -3.61 3.66 7.56
CA ALA A 245 -4.75 2.97 8.16
C ALA A 245 -6.05 3.41 7.51
N ILE A 246 -7.05 2.52 7.58
CA ILE A 246 -8.42 2.81 7.19
C ILE A 246 -9.31 2.73 8.43
N PHE A 247 -10.03 3.82 8.69
CA PHE A 247 -10.99 3.93 9.77
C PHE A 247 -12.40 4.12 9.22
N SER A 248 -13.38 3.64 9.98
CA SER A 248 -14.76 4.04 9.76
C SER A 248 -14.98 5.50 10.17
N GLU A 249 -16.10 6.09 9.76
CA GLU A 249 -16.49 7.44 10.18
C GLU A 249 -16.65 7.57 11.71
N SER A 250 -16.92 6.47 12.41
CA SER A 250 -16.96 6.41 13.89
C SER A 250 -15.58 6.28 14.55
N GLY A 251 -14.50 6.20 13.77
CA GLY A 251 -13.13 6.06 14.26
C GLY A 251 -12.70 4.62 14.55
N GLU A 252 -13.45 3.61 14.10
CA GLU A 252 -13.08 2.20 14.28
C GLU A 252 -12.05 1.80 13.23
N LEU A 253 -10.96 1.12 13.64
CA LEU A 253 -9.89 0.66 12.76
C LEU A 253 -10.33 -0.59 11.98
N HIS A 254 -10.22 -0.54 10.65
CA HIS A 254 -10.57 -1.63 9.75
C HIS A 254 -9.37 -2.24 9.03
N ALA A 255 -8.37 -1.46 8.68
CA ALA A 255 -7.15 -1.97 8.05
C ALA A 255 -5.94 -1.12 8.45
N LEU A 256 -4.77 -1.75 8.48
CA LEU A 256 -3.51 -1.15 8.87
C LEU A 256 -2.40 -1.65 7.98
N ALA A 257 -1.46 -0.78 7.61
CA ALA A 257 -0.28 -1.17 6.85
C ALA A 257 0.96 -0.38 7.24
N SER A 258 2.12 -1.01 7.06
CA SER A 258 3.43 -0.34 7.00
C SER A 258 4.04 -0.55 5.62
N ALA A 259 4.77 0.44 5.14
CA ALA A 259 5.38 0.41 3.82
C ALA A 259 6.83 0.86 3.84
N VAL A 260 7.61 0.22 2.97
CA VAL A 260 8.96 0.64 2.58
C VAL A 260 8.89 1.16 1.15
N LEU A 261 9.32 2.40 0.94
CA LEU A 261 9.38 3.03 -0.36
C LEU A 261 10.82 3.38 -0.71
N ALA A 262 11.19 3.12 -1.96
CA ALA A 262 12.44 3.60 -2.53
C ALA A 262 12.23 5.00 -3.12
N CYS A 263 13.19 5.90 -2.86
CA CYS A 263 13.24 7.24 -3.44
C CYS A 263 14.20 7.23 -4.64
N ALA A 264 13.76 7.70 -5.79
CA ALA A 264 14.66 8.02 -6.89
C ALA A 264 15.25 9.42 -6.67
N ASP A 265 16.50 9.61 -7.08
CA ASP A 265 17.19 10.90 -7.11
C ASP A 265 16.50 11.92 -8.00
#